data_04e402ca13af58fda1e1605ea0359bc0
#
_entry.id   04e402ca13af58fda1e1605ea0359bc0
#
_cell.length_a   1.000
_cell.length_b   1.000
_cell.length_c   1.000
_cell.angle_alpha   90.00
_cell.angle_beta   90.00
_cell.angle_gamma   90.00
#
_symmetry.space_group_name_H-M   'P 1'
#
loop_
_entity.id
_entity.type
_entity.pdbx_description
1 polymer ?
#
loop_
_entity_poly.entity_id
_entity_poly.type
_entity_poly.pdbx_seq_one_letter_code
_entity_poly.pdbx_strand_id
1 'polypeptide(L)'
;MRSSHVGSFPLSYNFNNIRRVLFDLFDIGIDVPTFPQLRSFIDIYLKPLENLGIVENRKGVYFSSYEKLQMAQNFNFSIEIPDAYIAMSIVKDSGLVFKGFRAPITGAFTLASRVYLSEDTSRGLYATGMANVYIVENFFKRYVSKIIDFIKDIGYSIVFFDEPSLILLVGKRILFGWTEDTIIEILSNLAKKASGSEVGIHICGPLNKRLFDLIVQIDGIKYYSFEFYSNPKNMDILDRTLLEKYDKIISPGIVSASKPTVESIEESLNILKRLYEKIGSRIDLVSGDCGFGGLRGLLGDEEKEYRVALEKLSVVIEALKHLKRELGISIS
;
A
#
# COMPACT_ATOMS: atom_id res chain seq x y z
N MET A 1 -3.62 15.49 -11.28
CA MET A 1 -4.03 14.07 -11.14
C MET A 1 -3.05 13.20 -11.92
N ARG A 2 -2.42 12.21 -11.25
CA ARG A 2 -1.45 11.26 -11.81
C ARG A 2 -2.04 9.84 -11.76
N SER A 3 -1.60 8.96 -12.67
CA SER A 3 -1.86 7.52 -12.62
C SER A 3 -0.80 6.82 -11.78
N SER A 4 -1.19 5.73 -11.10
CA SER A 4 -0.31 4.90 -10.26
C SER A 4 -0.80 3.45 -10.21
N HIS A 5 -0.15 2.63 -9.40
CA HIS A 5 -0.64 1.31 -9.01
C HIS A 5 -0.21 0.96 -7.58
N VAL A 6 -0.75 -0.14 -6.99
CA VAL A 6 -0.48 -0.47 -5.58
C VAL A 6 0.82 -1.25 -5.39
N GLY A 7 1.20 -2.13 -6.34
CA GLY A 7 2.53 -2.76 -6.30
C GLY A 7 2.61 -4.18 -6.80
N SER A 8 1.73 -5.10 -6.41
CA SER A 8 1.89 -6.51 -6.74
C SER A 8 1.42 -6.86 -8.15
N PHE A 9 2.12 -7.84 -8.77
CA PHE A 9 1.77 -8.43 -10.06
C PHE A 9 1.80 -9.95 -9.99
N PRO A 10 1.03 -10.65 -10.85
CA PRO A 10 0.94 -12.11 -10.86
C PRO A 10 2.11 -12.78 -11.63
N LEU A 11 3.34 -12.28 -11.46
CA LEU A 11 4.55 -12.84 -12.07
C LEU A 11 5.46 -13.48 -11.02
N SER A 12 6.20 -14.50 -11.41
CA SER A 12 7.22 -15.12 -10.58
C SER A 12 8.34 -14.13 -10.24
N TYR A 13 8.85 -14.19 -9.00
CA TYR A 13 9.91 -13.30 -8.53
C TYR A 13 11.27 -13.66 -9.16
N ASN A 14 11.77 -12.78 -10.00
CA ASN A 14 13.13 -12.80 -10.54
C ASN A 14 13.48 -11.42 -11.12
N PHE A 15 14.78 -11.20 -11.36
CA PHE A 15 15.29 -9.93 -11.90
C PHE A 15 14.66 -9.54 -13.25
N ASN A 16 14.52 -10.51 -14.16
CA ASN A 16 13.99 -10.25 -15.50
C ASN A 16 12.53 -9.78 -15.45
N ASN A 17 11.72 -10.38 -14.57
CA ASN A 17 10.33 -9.98 -14.38
C ASN A 17 10.21 -8.62 -13.72
N ILE A 18 11.06 -8.28 -12.73
CA ILE A 18 11.09 -6.93 -12.15
C ILE A 18 11.42 -5.90 -13.24
N ARG A 19 12.46 -6.17 -14.03
CA ARG A 19 12.85 -5.30 -15.14
C ARG A 19 11.73 -5.18 -16.18
N ARG A 20 11.15 -6.28 -16.60
CA ARG A 20 10.04 -6.31 -17.56
C ARG A 20 8.87 -5.44 -17.09
N VAL A 21 8.39 -5.61 -15.85
CA VAL A 21 7.28 -4.82 -15.31
C VAL A 21 7.58 -3.33 -15.37
N LEU A 22 8.80 -2.90 -15.02
CA LEU A 22 9.16 -1.48 -15.05
C LEU A 22 9.14 -0.90 -16.48
N PHE A 23 9.63 -1.66 -17.47
CA PHE A 23 9.58 -1.23 -18.87
C PHE A 23 8.14 -1.21 -19.39
N ASP A 24 7.35 -2.26 -19.15
CA ASP A 24 5.95 -2.32 -19.58
C ASP A 24 5.12 -1.18 -18.94
N LEU A 25 5.37 -0.84 -17.66
CA LEU A 25 4.74 0.31 -17.01
C LEU A 25 5.14 1.65 -17.64
N PHE A 26 6.39 1.79 -18.05
CA PHE A 26 6.86 2.96 -18.78
C PHE A 26 6.18 3.07 -20.14
N ASP A 27 6.12 1.97 -20.88
CA ASP A 27 5.55 1.91 -22.24
C ASP A 27 4.04 2.22 -22.26
N ILE A 28 3.28 1.76 -21.24
CA ILE A 28 1.85 2.13 -21.14
C ILE A 28 1.64 3.55 -20.62
N GLY A 29 2.70 4.24 -20.15
CA GLY A 29 2.65 5.64 -19.73
C GLY A 29 2.08 5.85 -18.31
N ILE A 30 2.39 4.97 -17.36
CA ILE A 30 2.05 5.20 -15.95
C ILE A 30 2.85 6.39 -15.40
N ASP A 31 2.20 7.31 -14.68
CA ASP A 31 2.89 8.49 -14.15
C ASP A 31 3.79 8.17 -12.96
N VAL A 32 3.30 7.33 -12.04
CA VAL A 32 3.95 7.02 -10.76
C VAL A 32 3.90 5.51 -10.51
N PRO A 33 4.88 4.74 -11.02
CA PRO A 33 4.96 3.32 -10.71
C PRO A 33 5.43 3.08 -9.27
N THR A 34 5.21 1.85 -8.78
CA THR A 34 5.85 1.31 -7.59
C THR A 34 7.00 0.37 -7.98
N PHE A 35 7.88 0.00 -7.04
CA PHE A 35 8.67 -1.19 -7.28
C PHE A 35 7.75 -2.42 -7.36
N PRO A 36 7.98 -3.31 -8.34
CA PRO A 36 7.13 -4.50 -8.53
C PRO A 36 7.23 -5.47 -7.36
N GLN A 37 6.10 -5.74 -6.69
CA GLN A 37 6.02 -6.77 -5.66
C GLN A 37 5.60 -8.10 -6.32
N LEU A 38 6.56 -8.95 -6.63
CA LEU A 38 6.35 -10.25 -7.29
C LEU A 38 6.28 -11.43 -6.31
N ARG A 39 6.39 -11.15 -5.03
CA ARG A 39 6.21 -12.08 -3.91
C ARG A 39 5.30 -11.46 -2.86
N SER A 40 4.97 -12.19 -1.83
CA SER A 40 4.10 -11.71 -0.75
C SER A 40 4.59 -10.37 -0.18
N PHE A 41 3.73 -9.36 -0.13
CA PHE A 41 4.02 -8.06 0.49
C PHE A 41 4.33 -8.17 1.99
N ILE A 42 3.99 -9.31 2.62
CA ILE A 42 4.38 -9.63 3.99
C ILE A 42 5.81 -10.19 4.01
N ASP A 43 6.12 -11.14 3.11
CA ASP A 43 7.43 -11.80 3.09
C ASP A 43 8.55 -10.82 2.72
N ILE A 44 8.27 -9.85 1.85
CA ILE A 44 9.22 -8.78 1.51
C ILE A 44 9.77 -8.12 2.79
N TYR A 45 8.92 -7.91 3.79
CA TYR A 45 9.24 -7.16 4.99
C TYR A 45 9.48 -8.02 6.24
N LEU A 46 9.02 -9.27 6.30
CA LEU A 46 9.32 -10.16 7.42
C LEU A 46 10.55 -11.04 7.19
N LYS A 47 10.95 -11.30 5.94
CA LYS A 47 12.14 -12.08 5.63
C LYS A 47 13.44 -11.48 6.20
N PRO A 48 13.68 -10.15 6.19
CA PRO A 48 14.82 -9.58 6.89
C PRO A 48 14.85 -9.90 8.40
N LEU A 49 13.69 -9.90 9.06
CA LEU A 49 13.60 -10.28 10.48
C LEU A 49 13.81 -11.77 10.71
N GLU A 50 13.39 -12.62 9.77
CA GLU A 50 13.67 -14.05 9.79
C GLU A 50 15.17 -14.32 9.65
N ASN A 51 15.84 -13.65 8.73
CA ASN A 51 17.30 -13.77 8.52
C ASN A 51 18.09 -13.35 9.78
N LEU A 52 17.57 -12.41 10.56
CA LEU A 52 18.14 -11.98 11.85
C LEU A 52 17.74 -12.92 13.01
N GLY A 53 16.93 -13.96 12.73
CA GLY A 53 16.43 -14.86 13.77
C GLY A 53 15.43 -14.22 14.73
N ILE A 54 14.85 -13.05 14.42
CA ILE A 54 13.89 -12.34 15.28
C ILE A 54 12.50 -12.94 15.12
N VAL A 55 12.12 -13.35 13.91
CA VAL A 55 10.90 -14.12 13.63
C VAL A 55 11.28 -15.45 13.01
N GLU A 56 10.38 -16.41 13.04
CA GLU A 56 10.52 -17.73 12.41
C GLU A 56 9.34 -17.97 11.47
N ASN A 57 9.63 -18.34 10.22
CA ASN A 57 8.59 -18.74 9.27
C ASN A 57 8.38 -20.25 9.34
N ARG A 58 7.16 -20.66 9.65
CA ARG A 58 6.74 -22.05 9.65
C ARG A 58 5.59 -22.23 8.66
N LYS A 59 5.91 -22.71 7.47
CA LYS A 59 4.95 -22.97 6.37
C LYS A 59 4.09 -21.74 5.99
N GLY A 60 4.71 -20.56 5.93
CA GLY A 60 4.04 -19.31 5.57
C GLY A 60 3.42 -18.54 6.73
N VAL A 61 3.54 -19.04 7.97
CA VAL A 61 3.08 -18.36 9.19
C VAL A 61 4.31 -17.92 9.98
N TYR A 62 4.33 -16.65 10.38
CA TYR A 62 5.44 -16.08 11.15
C TYR A 62 5.16 -16.12 12.66
N PHE A 63 6.17 -16.54 13.40
CA PHE A 63 6.16 -16.65 14.86
C PHE A 63 7.31 -15.86 15.49
N SER A 64 7.08 -15.38 16.69
CA SER A 64 8.09 -14.84 17.58
C SER A 64 7.62 -15.01 19.03
N SER A 65 8.38 -14.50 20.01
CA SER A 65 7.89 -14.34 21.38
C SER A 65 7.91 -12.86 21.78
N TYR A 66 7.12 -12.53 22.81
CA TYR A 66 7.11 -11.18 23.38
C TYR A 66 8.52 -10.75 23.80
N GLU A 67 9.25 -11.62 24.53
CA GLU A 67 10.59 -11.35 25.04
C GLU A 67 11.58 -11.11 23.89
N LYS A 68 11.47 -11.92 22.82
CA LYS A 68 12.34 -11.82 21.65
C LYS A 68 12.17 -10.48 20.94
N LEU A 69 10.92 -10.04 20.70
CA LEU A 69 10.63 -8.75 20.09
C LEU A 69 11.02 -7.59 21.02
N GLN A 70 10.80 -7.73 22.33
CA GLN A 70 11.21 -6.74 23.32
C GLN A 70 12.74 -6.58 23.37
N MET A 71 13.50 -7.66 23.28
CA MET A 71 14.99 -7.59 23.20
C MET A 71 15.43 -6.96 21.88
N ALA A 72 14.79 -7.34 20.78
CA ALA A 72 15.16 -6.85 19.45
C ALA A 72 14.87 -5.35 19.22
N GLN A 73 14.03 -4.70 20.04
CA GLN A 73 13.79 -3.26 19.93
C GLN A 73 15.05 -2.41 20.11
N ASN A 74 16.05 -2.90 20.84
CA ASN A 74 17.27 -2.19 21.14
C ASN A 74 18.41 -2.50 20.16
N PHE A 75 18.23 -3.45 19.24
CA PHE A 75 19.26 -3.79 18.28
C PHE A 75 19.38 -2.74 17.17
N ASN A 76 20.61 -2.37 16.87
CA ASN A 76 20.93 -1.48 15.76
C ASN A 76 21.35 -2.31 14.54
N PHE A 77 20.35 -2.86 13.82
CA PHE A 77 20.56 -3.58 12.57
C PHE A 77 20.17 -2.72 11.36
N SER A 78 20.88 -2.90 10.26
CA SER A 78 20.48 -2.34 8.95
C SER A 78 19.40 -3.23 8.32
N ILE A 79 18.49 -2.60 7.61
CA ILE A 79 17.45 -3.30 6.83
C ILE A 79 17.68 -2.98 5.36
N GLU A 80 17.64 -4.01 4.57
CA GLU A 80 17.64 -3.90 3.12
C GLU A 80 16.38 -4.56 2.56
N ILE A 81 15.79 -3.93 1.57
CA ILE A 81 14.65 -4.44 0.80
C ILE A 81 15.12 -4.65 -0.63
N PRO A 82 15.58 -5.86 -0.97
CA PRO A 82 16.18 -6.15 -2.27
C PRO A 82 15.27 -5.80 -3.45
N ASP A 83 13.97 -6.04 -3.33
CA ASP A 83 12.97 -5.71 -4.36
C ASP A 83 12.99 -4.22 -4.71
N ALA A 84 13.02 -3.36 -3.70
CA ALA A 84 13.06 -1.91 -3.87
C ALA A 84 14.41 -1.45 -4.44
N TYR A 85 15.51 -2.02 -3.96
CA TYR A 85 16.86 -1.68 -4.43
C TYR A 85 17.05 -2.06 -5.90
N ILE A 86 16.68 -3.28 -6.29
CA ILE A 86 16.78 -3.78 -7.67
C ILE A 86 15.95 -2.90 -8.61
N ALA A 87 14.71 -2.59 -8.22
CA ALA A 87 13.84 -1.76 -9.06
C ALA A 87 14.41 -0.35 -9.25
N MET A 88 14.91 0.30 -8.19
CA MET A 88 15.52 1.62 -8.30
C MET A 88 16.80 1.60 -9.13
N SER A 89 17.64 0.56 -9.01
CA SER A 89 18.82 0.40 -9.84
C SER A 89 18.45 0.28 -11.33
N ILE A 90 17.44 -0.55 -11.66
CA ILE A 90 16.97 -0.68 -13.04
C ILE A 90 16.49 0.67 -13.58
N VAL A 91 15.69 1.43 -12.82
CA VAL A 91 15.18 2.74 -13.24
C VAL A 91 16.33 3.70 -13.54
N LYS A 92 17.32 3.78 -12.63
CA LYS A 92 18.49 4.67 -12.81
C LYS A 92 19.36 4.25 -14.00
N ASP A 93 19.70 2.97 -14.09
CA ASP A 93 20.61 2.43 -15.10
C ASP A 93 20.00 2.46 -16.52
N SER A 94 18.67 2.32 -16.62
CA SER A 94 17.96 2.35 -17.90
C SER A 94 17.50 3.74 -18.31
N GLY A 95 17.67 4.77 -17.48
CA GLY A 95 17.23 6.14 -17.77
C GLY A 95 15.71 6.29 -17.86
N LEU A 96 14.92 5.40 -17.23
CA LEU A 96 13.47 5.52 -17.20
C LEU A 96 13.07 6.74 -16.34
N VAL A 97 12.26 7.64 -16.92
CA VAL A 97 11.81 8.85 -16.24
C VAL A 97 10.32 8.78 -15.97
N PHE A 98 9.93 8.80 -14.70
CA PHE A 98 8.56 8.85 -14.22
C PHE A 98 8.29 10.15 -13.45
N LYS A 99 7.02 10.54 -13.27
CA LYS A 99 6.63 11.73 -12.47
C LYS A 99 6.79 11.52 -10.95
N GLY A 100 7.24 10.37 -10.55
CA GLY A 100 7.53 9.95 -9.19
C GLY A 100 7.75 8.44 -9.14
N PHE A 101 8.34 7.94 -8.05
CA PHE A 101 8.51 6.50 -7.85
C PHE A 101 8.07 6.14 -6.42
N ARG A 102 7.07 5.27 -6.33
CA ARG A 102 6.38 4.95 -5.08
C ARG A 102 6.96 3.69 -4.44
N ALA A 103 7.20 3.74 -3.14
CA ALA A 103 7.51 2.57 -2.31
C ALA A 103 6.26 2.18 -1.49
N PRO A 104 5.62 1.03 -1.77
CA PRO A 104 4.61 0.46 -0.89
C PRO A 104 5.32 -0.27 0.27
N ILE A 105 5.17 0.23 1.49
CA ILE A 105 5.75 -0.35 2.70
C ILE A 105 4.62 -0.99 3.52
N THR A 106 4.69 -2.29 3.79
CA THR A 106 3.77 -2.90 4.75
C THR A 106 3.93 -2.25 6.12
N GLY A 107 2.85 -1.67 6.63
CA GLY A 107 2.89 -0.85 7.83
C GLY A 107 2.97 -1.64 9.13
N ALA A 108 3.16 -0.93 10.23
CA ALA A 108 3.46 -1.50 11.54
C ALA A 108 2.33 -2.38 12.09
N PHE A 109 1.08 -1.98 11.92
CA PHE A 109 -0.08 -2.74 12.38
C PHE A 109 -0.26 -4.02 11.56
N THR A 110 -0.07 -3.92 10.24
CA THR A 110 -0.19 -5.07 9.35
C THR A 110 0.92 -6.07 9.57
N LEU A 111 2.18 -5.66 9.71
CA LEU A 111 3.27 -6.57 10.05
C LEU A 111 3.03 -7.24 11.39
N ALA A 112 2.62 -6.48 12.41
CA ALA A 112 2.31 -7.01 13.74
C ALA A 112 1.17 -8.03 13.70
N SER A 113 0.16 -7.85 12.85
CA SER A 113 -0.96 -8.79 12.68
C SER A 113 -0.55 -10.12 12.04
N ARG A 114 0.64 -10.19 11.45
CA ARG A 114 1.17 -11.37 10.76
C ARG A 114 2.22 -12.14 11.56
N VAL A 115 2.61 -11.64 12.72
CA VAL A 115 3.55 -12.32 13.62
C VAL A 115 2.82 -12.82 14.85
N TYR A 116 2.69 -14.14 14.97
CA TYR A 116 2.11 -14.78 16.14
C TYR A 116 3.09 -14.79 17.31
N LEU A 117 2.60 -14.40 18.49
CA LEU A 117 3.34 -14.43 19.75
C LEU A 117 3.02 -15.70 20.59
N SER A 118 2.21 -16.59 20.05
CA SER A 118 1.78 -17.86 20.67
C SER A 118 1.73 -18.93 19.61
N GLU A 119 2.04 -20.17 19.99
CA GLU A 119 1.87 -21.37 19.16
C GLU A 119 0.38 -21.67 18.87
N ASP A 120 -0.53 -21.22 19.72
CA ASP A 120 -1.97 -21.37 19.52
C ASP A 120 -2.50 -20.29 18.55
N THR A 121 -2.46 -20.60 17.25
CA THR A 121 -2.98 -19.72 16.20
C THR A 121 -4.51 -19.69 16.12
N SER A 122 -5.23 -20.58 16.82
CA SER A 122 -6.70 -20.62 16.81
C SER A 122 -7.33 -19.35 17.39
N ARG A 123 -6.59 -18.63 18.22
CA ARG A 123 -6.99 -17.33 18.79
C ARG A 123 -6.95 -16.18 17.77
N GLY A 124 -6.50 -16.43 16.53
CA GLY A 124 -6.45 -15.43 15.46
C GLY A 124 -5.65 -14.20 15.86
N LEU A 125 -6.20 -13.01 15.63
CA LEU A 125 -5.50 -11.73 15.91
C LEU A 125 -5.13 -11.55 17.39
N TYR A 126 -5.84 -12.18 18.34
CA TYR A 126 -5.50 -12.13 19.76
C TYR A 126 -4.15 -12.77 20.10
N ALA A 127 -3.66 -13.65 19.23
CA ALA A 127 -2.36 -14.30 19.40
C ALA A 127 -1.22 -13.58 18.66
N THR A 128 -1.49 -12.47 17.97
CA THR A 128 -0.49 -11.75 17.18
C THR A 128 0.09 -10.53 17.90
N GLY A 129 1.18 -10.00 17.35
CA GLY A 129 1.80 -8.76 17.83
C GLY A 129 0.86 -7.56 17.81
N MET A 130 -0.15 -7.53 16.93
CA MET A 130 -1.13 -6.44 16.85
C MET A 130 -2.02 -6.35 18.10
N ALA A 131 -2.24 -7.44 18.81
CA ALA A 131 -2.97 -7.43 20.08
C ALA A 131 -2.16 -6.83 21.25
N ASN A 132 -0.90 -6.45 21.02
CA ASN A 132 -0.03 -5.90 22.04
C ASN A 132 0.47 -4.51 21.63
N VAL A 133 -0.12 -3.47 22.22
CA VAL A 133 0.21 -2.06 21.96
C VAL A 133 1.72 -1.79 22.11
N TYR A 134 2.33 -2.29 23.21
CA TYR A 134 3.75 -2.09 23.48
C TYR A 134 4.65 -2.65 22.36
N ILE A 135 4.33 -3.83 21.83
CA ILE A 135 5.12 -4.47 20.77
C ILE A 135 5.02 -3.68 19.45
N VAL A 136 3.82 -3.23 19.09
CA VAL A 136 3.67 -2.40 17.87
C VAL A 136 4.44 -1.09 18.01
N GLU A 137 4.29 -0.42 19.13
CA GLU A 137 4.88 0.89 19.39
C GLU A 137 6.40 0.83 19.51
N ASN A 138 6.95 -0.16 20.18
CA ASN A 138 8.37 -0.22 20.50
C ASN A 138 9.20 -1.10 19.56
N PHE A 139 8.56 -2.06 18.85
CA PHE A 139 9.25 -2.90 17.89
C PHE A 139 8.82 -2.59 16.45
N PHE A 140 7.56 -2.84 16.06
CA PHE A 140 7.15 -2.74 14.65
C PHE A 140 7.23 -1.30 14.11
N LYS A 141 6.83 -0.28 14.87
CA LYS A 141 7.02 1.12 14.48
C LYS A 141 8.49 1.45 14.22
N ARG A 142 9.40 1.01 15.09
CA ARG A 142 10.85 1.22 14.92
C ARG A 142 11.40 0.46 13.72
N TYR A 143 10.93 -0.77 13.51
CA TYR A 143 11.29 -1.57 12.37
C TYR A 143 10.89 -0.89 11.06
N VAL A 144 9.63 -0.46 10.94
CA VAL A 144 9.15 0.28 9.76
C VAL A 144 9.92 1.60 9.58
N SER A 145 10.30 2.28 10.68
CA SER A 145 11.12 3.49 10.58
C SER A 145 12.49 3.23 9.93
N LYS A 146 13.10 2.07 10.15
CA LYS A 146 14.36 1.67 9.48
C LYS A 146 14.15 1.35 8.00
N ILE A 147 13.01 0.74 7.66
CA ILE A 147 12.64 0.53 6.26
C ILE A 147 12.47 1.87 5.54
N ILE A 148 11.82 2.84 6.18
CA ILE A 148 11.67 4.20 5.62
C ILE A 148 13.03 4.84 5.35
N ASP A 149 13.99 4.75 6.29
CA ASP A 149 15.34 5.26 6.08
C ASP A 149 15.96 4.64 4.83
N PHE A 150 15.98 3.31 4.73
CA PHE A 150 16.49 2.62 3.55
C PHE A 150 15.82 3.05 2.25
N ILE A 151 14.50 3.13 2.22
CA ILE A 151 13.72 3.54 1.03
C ILE A 151 14.06 4.97 0.59
N LYS A 152 14.22 5.89 1.55
CA LYS A 152 14.62 7.28 1.26
C LYS A 152 16.05 7.35 0.74
N ASP A 153 16.97 6.62 1.35
CA ASP A 153 18.40 6.61 1.00
C ASP A 153 18.63 6.12 -0.45
N ILE A 154 17.84 5.15 -0.91
CA ILE A 154 17.92 4.68 -2.30
C ILE A 154 17.17 5.57 -3.30
N GLY A 155 16.34 6.54 -2.84
CA GLY A 155 15.84 7.64 -3.66
C GLY A 155 14.37 7.58 -4.06
N TYR A 156 13.50 6.87 -3.32
CA TYR A 156 12.05 6.93 -3.54
C TYR A 156 11.47 8.28 -3.13
N SER A 157 10.67 8.86 -4.01
CA SER A 157 10.04 10.17 -3.81
C SER A 157 8.67 10.10 -3.14
N ILE A 158 8.04 8.91 -3.14
CA ILE A 158 6.70 8.68 -2.62
C ILE A 158 6.73 7.43 -1.74
N VAL A 159 6.19 7.51 -0.52
CA VAL A 159 6.12 6.41 0.45
C VAL A 159 4.67 6.16 0.81
N PHE A 160 4.20 4.92 0.67
CA PHE A 160 2.88 4.50 1.13
C PHE A 160 2.98 3.43 2.21
N PHE A 161 2.19 3.58 3.26
CA PHE A 161 2.01 2.53 4.26
C PHE A 161 0.82 1.66 3.87
N ASP A 162 1.06 0.38 3.62
CA ASP A 162 -0.01 -0.58 3.33
C ASP A 162 -0.50 -1.17 4.67
N GLU A 163 -1.68 -0.71 5.11
CA GLU A 163 -2.26 -1.01 6.42
C GLU A 163 -3.68 -1.63 6.34
N PRO A 164 -3.87 -2.72 5.56
CA PRO A 164 -5.17 -3.38 5.49
C PRO A 164 -5.66 -3.90 6.85
N SER A 165 -4.78 -4.17 7.79
CA SER A 165 -5.18 -4.69 9.12
C SER A 165 -5.87 -3.65 10.00
N LEU A 166 -5.81 -2.36 9.67
CA LEU A 166 -6.54 -1.31 10.41
C LEU A 166 -8.06 -1.49 10.35
N ILE A 167 -8.61 -2.04 9.27
CA ILE A 167 -10.06 -2.34 9.19
C ILE A 167 -10.50 -3.41 10.20
N LEU A 168 -9.58 -4.28 10.61
CA LEU A 168 -9.83 -5.33 11.61
C LEU A 168 -9.68 -4.77 13.02
N LEU A 169 -8.85 -3.76 13.21
CA LEU A 169 -8.58 -3.13 14.49
C LEU A 169 -9.64 -2.07 14.85
N VAL A 170 -10.05 -1.25 13.87
CA VAL A 170 -10.95 -0.13 14.05
C VAL A 170 -12.30 -0.43 13.39
N GLY A 171 -13.23 -0.95 14.18
CA GLY A 171 -14.62 -1.22 13.79
C GLY A 171 -15.61 -0.37 14.59
N LYS A 172 -16.74 -0.97 15.00
CA LYS A 172 -17.66 -0.33 15.96
C LYS A 172 -16.98 -0.04 17.29
N ARG A 173 -16.00 -0.86 17.66
CA ARG A 173 -15.08 -0.65 18.79
C ARG A 173 -13.66 -0.79 18.29
N ILE A 174 -12.73 -0.14 18.95
CA ILE A 174 -11.31 -0.40 18.77
C ILE A 174 -10.95 -1.58 19.65
N LEU A 175 -10.20 -2.54 19.09
CA LEU A 175 -9.89 -3.78 19.76
C LEU A 175 -8.58 -3.69 20.57
N PHE A 176 -8.30 -4.68 21.40
CA PHE A 176 -7.01 -4.95 22.08
C PHE A 176 -6.48 -3.81 22.97
N GLY A 177 -7.35 -2.93 23.47
CA GLY A 177 -6.93 -1.81 24.32
C GLY A 177 -6.28 -0.65 23.57
N TRP A 178 -6.32 -0.65 22.25
CA TRP A 178 -5.90 0.48 21.42
C TRP A 178 -6.82 1.68 21.65
N THR A 179 -6.24 2.88 21.54
CA THR A 179 -6.98 4.15 21.48
C THR A 179 -6.79 4.83 20.14
N GLU A 180 -7.67 5.75 19.79
CA GLU A 180 -7.52 6.57 18.56
C GLU A 180 -6.22 7.35 18.60
N ASP A 181 -5.91 7.97 19.73
CA ASP A 181 -4.69 8.79 19.92
C ASP A 181 -3.41 7.95 19.68
N THR A 182 -3.35 6.74 20.23
CA THR A 182 -2.17 5.88 20.04
C THR A 182 -1.98 5.46 18.57
N ILE A 183 -3.08 5.15 17.87
CA ILE A 183 -3.03 4.81 16.43
C ILE A 183 -2.56 6.02 15.62
N ILE A 184 -3.14 7.20 15.88
CA ILE A 184 -2.76 8.46 15.23
C ILE A 184 -1.29 8.78 15.49
N GLU A 185 -0.83 8.65 16.73
CA GLU A 185 0.56 8.94 17.11
C GLU A 185 1.55 8.04 16.37
N ILE A 186 1.31 6.72 16.31
CA ILE A 186 2.20 5.78 15.61
C ILE A 186 2.29 6.14 14.13
N LEU A 187 1.16 6.36 13.46
CA LEU A 187 1.13 6.66 12.03
C LEU A 187 1.71 8.05 11.72
N SER A 188 1.45 9.06 12.56
CA SER A 188 2.05 10.41 12.44
C SER A 188 3.58 10.36 12.61
N ASN A 189 4.08 9.56 13.56
CA ASN A 189 5.52 9.38 13.76
C ASN A 189 6.18 8.73 12.53
N LEU A 190 5.56 7.72 11.91
CA LEU A 190 6.03 7.09 10.68
C LEU A 190 5.96 8.07 9.49
N ALA A 191 4.90 8.85 9.38
CA ALA A 191 4.77 9.87 8.35
C ALA A 191 5.82 10.97 8.49
N LYS A 192 6.08 11.42 9.72
CA LYS A 192 7.16 12.37 10.02
C LYS A 192 8.54 11.81 9.66
N LYS A 193 8.77 10.51 9.90
CA LYS A 193 10.00 9.83 9.51
C LYS A 193 10.17 9.81 7.99
N ALA A 194 9.10 9.66 7.24
CA ALA A 194 9.06 9.73 5.78
C ALA A 194 9.07 11.17 5.21
N SER A 195 9.22 12.20 6.06
CA SER A 195 9.25 13.60 5.61
C SER A 195 10.31 13.86 4.54
N GLY A 196 10.00 14.73 3.59
CA GLY A 196 10.80 14.95 2.36
C GLY A 196 10.33 14.09 1.18
N SER A 197 9.51 13.07 1.43
CA SER A 197 8.75 12.34 0.40
C SER A 197 7.27 12.71 0.45
N GLU A 198 6.54 12.45 -0.64
CA GLU A 198 5.07 12.43 -0.61
C GLU A 198 4.63 11.17 0.18
N VAL A 199 3.74 11.34 1.18
CA VAL A 199 3.36 10.23 2.06
C VAL A 199 1.89 9.89 1.91
N GLY A 200 1.61 8.59 1.78
CA GLY A 200 0.26 8.05 1.69
C GLY A 200 0.04 6.82 2.55
N ILE A 201 -1.22 6.40 2.65
CA ILE A 201 -1.64 5.15 3.25
C ILE A 201 -2.57 4.41 2.30
N HIS A 202 -2.40 3.09 2.17
CA HIS A 202 -3.30 2.22 1.43
C HIS A 202 -4.02 1.26 2.37
N ILE A 203 -5.35 1.24 2.27
CA ILE A 203 -6.21 0.35 3.05
C ILE A 203 -7.17 -0.35 2.08
N CYS A 204 -6.98 -1.66 1.92
CA CYS A 204 -7.85 -2.51 1.11
C CYS A 204 -9.17 -2.82 1.84
N GLY A 205 -10.24 -3.05 1.06
CA GLY A 205 -11.51 -3.55 1.55
C GLY A 205 -12.51 -2.47 1.97
N PRO A 206 -13.61 -2.89 2.61
CA PRO A 206 -14.68 -2.00 3.01
C PRO A 206 -14.26 -1.16 4.21
N LEU A 207 -14.26 0.16 4.03
CA LEU A 207 -14.00 1.12 5.09
C LEU A 207 -15.26 1.34 5.95
N ASN A 208 -15.04 1.75 7.19
CA ASN A 208 -16.11 2.30 8.03
C ASN A 208 -15.82 3.77 8.36
N LYS A 209 -16.89 4.51 8.70
CA LYS A 209 -16.80 5.96 8.96
C LYS A 209 -15.82 6.29 10.09
N ARG A 210 -15.79 5.49 11.17
CA ARG A 210 -14.87 5.72 12.29
C ARG A 210 -13.41 5.64 11.89
N LEU A 211 -13.04 4.61 11.10
CA LEU A 211 -11.68 4.48 10.60
C LEU A 211 -11.33 5.66 9.69
N PHE A 212 -12.23 6.05 8.77
CA PHE A 212 -12.00 7.21 7.91
C PHE A 212 -11.76 8.48 8.72
N ASP A 213 -12.64 8.79 9.69
CA ASP A 213 -12.54 9.98 10.52
C ASP A 213 -11.26 10.00 11.37
N LEU A 214 -10.79 8.83 11.80
CA LEU A 214 -9.54 8.69 12.52
C LEU A 214 -8.35 8.99 11.62
N ILE A 215 -8.26 8.31 10.46
CA ILE A 215 -7.05 8.37 9.64
C ILE A 215 -6.86 9.71 8.94
N VAL A 216 -7.93 10.43 8.57
CA VAL A 216 -7.81 11.74 7.94
C VAL A 216 -7.17 12.81 8.84
N GLN A 217 -7.12 12.57 10.16
CA GLN A 217 -6.49 13.46 11.15
C GLN A 217 -4.98 13.24 11.26
N ILE A 218 -4.43 12.18 10.66
CA ILE A 218 -3.02 11.83 10.80
C ILE A 218 -2.15 12.88 10.11
N ASP A 219 -1.29 13.54 10.90
CA ASP A 219 -0.34 14.50 10.37
C ASP A 219 0.72 13.83 9.49
N GLY A 220 1.13 14.52 8.42
CA GLY A 220 2.17 14.06 7.51
C GLY A 220 1.69 13.05 6.45
N ILE A 221 0.53 12.40 6.59
CA ILE A 221 -0.07 11.59 5.53
C ILE A 221 -0.97 12.47 4.68
N LYS A 222 -0.67 12.57 3.39
CA LYS A 222 -1.44 13.36 2.43
C LYS A 222 -2.36 12.53 1.57
N TYR A 223 -1.94 11.34 1.15
CA TYR A 223 -2.64 10.51 0.17
C TYR A 223 -3.30 9.31 0.85
N TYR A 224 -4.58 9.06 0.50
CA TYR A 224 -5.40 7.99 1.05
C TYR A 224 -5.90 7.10 -0.08
N SER A 225 -5.31 5.90 -0.23
CA SER A 225 -5.63 4.97 -1.29
C SER A 225 -6.66 3.96 -0.82
N PHE A 226 -7.82 3.93 -1.49
CA PHE A 226 -8.97 3.08 -1.18
C PHE A 226 -9.57 2.47 -2.44
N GLU A 227 -10.28 1.36 -2.24
CA GLU A 227 -11.03 0.64 -3.26
C GLU A 227 -12.38 1.31 -3.53
N PHE A 228 -12.69 1.61 -4.79
CA PHE A 228 -13.99 2.15 -5.17
C PHE A 228 -14.69 1.31 -6.25
N TYR A 229 -13.97 0.46 -6.97
CA TYR A 229 -14.60 -0.49 -7.90
C TYR A 229 -15.20 -1.67 -7.14
N SER A 230 -14.42 -2.39 -6.35
CA SER A 230 -14.88 -3.56 -5.58
C SER A 230 -15.72 -3.19 -4.36
N ASN A 231 -15.48 -2.02 -3.80
CA ASN A 231 -16.16 -1.49 -2.62
C ASN A 231 -16.77 -0.10 -2.87
N PRO A 232 -17.83 0.01 -3.73
CA PRO A 232 -18.40 1.30 -4.11
C PRO A 232 -19.01 2.08 -2.93
N LYS A 233 -19.37 1.41 -1.83
CA LYS A 233 -19.84 2.05 -0.58
C LYS A 233 -18.75 2.86 0.12
N ASN A 234 -17.46 2.65 -0.18
CA ASN A 234 -16.40 3.50 0.33
C ASN A 234 -16.56 4.96 -0.11
N MET A 235 -17.27 5.20 -1.23
CA MET A 235 -17.59 6.55 -1.66
C MET A 235 -18.52 7.27 -0.67
N ASP A 236 -19.45 6.55 -0.03
CA ASP A 236 -20.46 7.15 0.86
C ASP A 236 -19.85 7.76 2.12
N ILE A 237 -18.72 7.23 2.58
CA ILE A 237 -18.04 7.73 3.79
C ILE A 237 -17.11 8.92 3.54
N LEU A 238 -16.79 9.26 2.29
CA LEU A 238 -15.96 10.40 1.98
C LEU A 238 -16.66 11.70 2.36
N ASP A 239 -15.92 12.56 3.06
CA ASP A 239 -16.37 13.89 3.49
C ASP A 239 -15.40 14.95 2.95
N ARG A 240 -15.87 15.74 1.99
CA ARG A 240 -15.09 16.81 1.36
C ARG A 240 -14.59 17.83 2.35
N THR A 241 -15.42 18.21 3.32
CA THR A 241 -15.07 19.21 4.35
C THR A 241 -13.90 18.72 5.21
N LEU A 242 -13.90 17.43 5.58
CA LEU A 242 -12.78 16.83 6.32
C LEU A 242 -11.51 16.76 5.47
N LEU A 243 -11.63 16.37 4.19
CA LEU A 243 -10.48 16.32 3.27
C LEU A 243 -9.87 17.71 3.06
N GLU A 244 -10.69 18.76 2.95
CA GLU A 244 -10.25 20.15 2.85
C GLU A 244 -9.61 20.63 4.15
N LYS A 245 -10.26 20.39 5.29
CA LYS A 245 -9.79 20.78 6.62
C LYS A 245 -8.39 20.22 6.93
N TYR A 246 -8.13 18.98 6.60
CA TYR A 246 -6.86 18.31 6.90
C TYR A 246 -5.91 18.22 5.70
N ASP A 247 -6.22 18.90 4.59
CA ASP A 247 -5.45 18.89 3.31
C ASP A 247 -5.15 17.49 2.79
N LYS A 248 -6.18 16.64 2.70
CA LYS A 248 -6.04 15.25 2.25
C LYS A 248 -6.48 15.06 0.79
N ILE A 249 -5.88 14.06 0.14
CA ILE A 249 -6.13 13.68 -1.26
C ILE A 249 -6.49 12.19 -1.29
N ILE A 250 -7.50 11.85 -2.06
CA ILE A 250 -7.90 10.46 -2.31
C ILE A 250 -7.14 9.93 -3.52
N SER A 251 -6.54 8.74 -3.36
CA SER A 251 -5.91 7.96 -4.42
C SER A 251 -6.82 6.75 -4.74
N PRO A 252 -7.78 6.90 -5.67
CA PRO A 252 -8.82 5.92 -5.85
C PRO A 252 -8.38 4.72 -6.67
N GLY A 253 -8.80 3.52 -6.23
CA GLY A 253 -8.84 2.32 -7.06
C GLY A 253 -10.13 2.31 -7.89
N ILE A 254 -10.01 2.15 -9.21
CA ILE A 254 -11.13 2.23 -10.17
C ILE A 254 -11.27 1.02 -11.09
N VAL A 255 -10.44 0.01 -10.89
CA VAL A 255 -10.51 -1.30 -11.54
C VAL A 255 -10.26 -2.39 -10.50
N SER A 256 -10.87 -3.58 -10.68
CA SER A 256 -10.68 -4.71 -9.76
C SER A 256 -9.24 -5.24 -9.80
N ALA A 257 -8.70 -5.56 -8.64
CA ALA A 257 -7.40 -6.20 -8.50
C ALA A 257 -7.45 -7.74 -8.54
N SER A 258 -8.66 -8.34 -8.50
CA SER A 258 -8.85 -9.78 -8.34
C SER A 258 -9.79 -10.42 -9.35
N LYS A 259 -10.43 -9.65 -10.22
CA LYS A 259 -11.25 -10.20 -11.32
C LYS A 259 -10.39 -10.33 -12.59
N PRO A 260 -10.43 -11.48 -13.29
CA PRO A 260 -9.63 -11.68 -14.51
C PRO A 260 -10.19 -10.99 -15.75
N THR A 261 -11.34 -10.33 -15.64
CA THR A 261 -11.94 -9.53 -16.72
C THR A 261 -11.45 -8.09 -16.65
N VAL A 262 -11.14 -7.49 -17.79
CA VAL A 262 -10.76 -6.08 -17.90
C VAL A 262 -12.02 -5.22 -17.94
N GLU A 263 -12.07 -4.18 -17.13
CA GLU A 263 -13.16 -3.21 -17.08
C GLU A 263 -13.19 -2.35 -18.35
N SER A 264 -14.36 -1.81 -18.68
CA SER A 264 -14.43 -0.79 -19.71
C SER A 264 -13.92 0.56 -19.21
N ILE A 265 -13.43 1.38 -20.14
CA ILE A 265 -12.99 2.77 -19.83
C ILE A 265 -14.17 3.56 -19.26
N GLU A 266 -15.37 3.33 -19.76
CA GLU A 266 -16.59 4.04 -19.33
C GLU A 266 -16.96 3.72 -17.88
N GLU A 267 -16.90 2.44 -17.45
CA GLU A 267 -17.13 2.05 -16.05
C GLU A 267 -16.17 2.76 -15.11
N SER A 268 -14.87 2.73 -15.42
CA SER A 268 -13.82 3.36 -14.63
C SER A 268 -13.94 4.89 -14.63
N LEU A 269 -14.25 5.50 -15.77
CA LEU A 269 -14.51 6.94 -15.87
C LEU A 269 -15.71 7.38 -15.04
N ASN A 270 -16.78 6.60 -15.02
CA ASN A 270 -17.97 6.90 -14.22
C ASN A 270 -17.66 6.91 -12.71
N ILE A 271 -16.77 6.01 -12.23
CA ILE A 271 -16.31 6.05 -10.84
C ILE A 271 -15.54 7.37 -10.58
N LEU A 272 -14.62 7.76 -11.46
CA LEU A 272 -13.86 9.01 -11.33
C LEU A 272 -14.74 10.25 -11.34
N LYS A 273 -15.75 10.30 -12.22
CA LYS A 273 -16.71 11.42 -12.29
C LYS A 273 -17.49 11.57 -10.99
N ARG A 274 -18.06 10.49 -10.47
CA ARG A 274 -18.77 10.48 -9.19
C ARG A 274 -17.88 10.91 -8.02
N LEU A 275 -16.62 10.47 -8.00
CA LEU A 275 -15.64 10.93 -7.01
C LEU A 275 -15.37 12.43 -7.16
N TYR A 276 -15.15 12.90 -8.39
CA TYR A 276 -14.91 14.32 -8.64
C TYR A 276 -16.09 15.20 -8.23
N GLU A 277 -17.32 14.78 -8.54
CA GLU A 277 -18.56 15.45 -8.08
C GLU A 277 -18.60 15.54 -6.54
N LYS A 278 -18.19 14.47 -5.86
CA LYS A 278 -18.25 14.39 -4.39
C LYS A 278 -17.15 15.17 -3.68
N ILE A 279 -15.90 15.06 -4.13
CA ILE A 279 -14.73 15.61 -3.41
C ILE A 279 -13.92 16.64 -4.22
N GLY A 280 -14.38 17.00 -5.41
CA GLY A 280 -13.72 17.98 -6.27
C GLY A 280 -12.34 17.52 -6.73
N SER A 281 -11.40 18.45 -6.80
CA SER A 281 -10.03 18.22 -7.26
C SER A 281 -9.15 17.44 -6.26
N ARG A 282 -9.70 16.93 -5.17
CA ARG A 282 -8.99 16.16 -4.14
C ARG A 282 -8.73 14.71 -4.56
N ILE A 283 -8.28 14.50 -5.83
CA ILE A 283 -8.00 13.20 -6.44
C ILE A 283 -6.60 13.25 -7.07
N ASP A 284 -5.76 12.25 -6.74
CA ASP A 284 -4.46 12.02 -7.38
C ASP A 284 -4.06 10.54 -7.23
N LEU A 285 -3.03 10.10 -7.94
CA LEU A 285 -2.50 8.73 -7.90
C LEU A 285 -3.60 7.68 -8.13
N VAL A 286 -4.38 7.84 -9.20
CA VAL A 286 -5.46 6.92 -9.59
C VAL A 286 -4.88 5.55 -9.95
N SER A 287 -5.48 4.47 -9.46
CA SER A 287 -4.90 3.13 -9.54
C SER A 287 -5.95 2.01 -9.67
N GLY A 288 -5.52 0.77 -9.60
CA GLY A 288 -6.42 -0.35 -9.26
C GLY A 288 -6.79 -0.35 -7.77
N ASP A 289 -7.85 -1.05 -7.41
CA ASP A 289 -8.34 -1.18 -6.04
C ASP A 289 -7.24 -1.65 -5.06
N CYS A 290 -6.43 -2.61 -5.52
CA CYS A 290 -5.29 -3.15 -4.80
C CYS A 290 -4.20 -3.55 -5.81
N GLY A 291 -3.15 -4.25 -5.36
CA GLY A 291 -2.17 -4.86 -6.27
C GLY A 291 -2.74 -6.08 -7.01
N PHE A 292 -2.28 -6.30 -8.22
CA PHE A 292 -2.78 -7.35 -9.11
C PHE A 292 -2.26 -8.76 -8.80
N GLY A 293 -1.52 -8.95 -7.73
CA GLY A 293 -1.14 -10.28 -7.24
C GLY A 293 -2.33 -11.23 -7.00
N GLY A 294 -3.52 -10.67 -6.76
CA GLY A 294 -4.78 -11.43 -6.65
C GLY A 294 -5.26 -12.10 -7.93
N LEU A 295 -4.66 -11.77 -9.09
CA LEU A 295 -4.95 -12.45 -10.35
C LEU A 295 -4.19 -13.79 -10.50
N ARG A 296 -3.17 -14.03 -9.68
CA ARG A 296 -2.32 -15.23 -9.78
C ARG A 296 -3.14 -16.51 -9.63
N GLY A 297 -3.03 -17.39 -10.62
CA GLY A 297 -3.69 -18.68 -10.65
C GLY A 297 -5.14 -18.67 -11.15
N LEU A 298 -5.71 -17.49 -11.46
CA LEU A 298 -7.11 -17.39 -11.91
C LEU A 298 -7.33 -17.83 -13.36
N LEU A 299 -6.31 -17.68 -14.22
CA LEU A 299 -6.37 -18.08 -15.63
C LEU A 299 -5.48 -19.28 -15.93
N GLY A 300 -4.74 -19.79 -14.93
CA GLY A 300 -3.83 -20.92 -15.06
C GLY A 300 -2.61 -20.64 -15.95
N ASP A 301 -2.31 -19.37 -16.22
CA ASP A 301 -1.22 -18.91 -17.08
C ASP A 301 -0.74 -17.54 -16.58
N GLU A 302 0.46 -17.52 -16.00
CA GLU A 302 1.10 -16.32 -15.43
C GLU A 302 1.18 -15.17 -16.46
N GLU A 303 1.43 -15.48 -17.73
CA GLU A 303 1.57 -14.50 -18.80
C GLU A 303 0.22 -13.86 -19.15
N LYS A 304 -0.86 -14.64 -19.19
CA LYS A 304 -2.21 -14.12 -19.41
C LYS A 304 -2.67 -13.24 -18.24
N GLU A 305 -2.42 -13.69 -17.03
CA GLU A 305 -2.75 -12.95 -15.79
C GLU A 305 -2.02 -11.62 -15.73
N TYR A 306 -0.73 -11.61 -16.09
CA TYR A 306 0.06 -10.39 -16.16
C TYR A 306 -0.44 -9.43 -17.24
N ARG A 307 -0.79 -9.94 -18.41
CA ARG A 307 -1.36 -9.13 -19.50
C ARG A 307 -2.66 -8.46 -19.09
N VAL A 308 -3.54 -9.18 -18.41
CA VAL A 308 -4.77 -8.61 -17.82
C VAL A 308 -4.45 -7.47 -16.85
N ALA A 309 -3.41 -7.62 -16.01
CA ALA A 309 -3.00 -6.54 -15.10
C ALA A 309 -2.57 -5.27 -15.85
N LEU A 310 -1.79 -5.41 -16.93
CA LEU A 310 -1.37 -4.27 -17.77
C LEU A 310 -2.55 -3.63 -18.50
N GLU A 311 -3.46 -4.42 -19.05
CA GLU A 311 -4.67 -3.91 -19.72
C GLU A 311 -5.55 -3.11 -18.74
N LYS A 312 -5.71 -3.58 -17.50
CA LYS A 312 -6.43 -2.83 -16.45
C LYS A 312 -5.74 -1.50 -16.10
N LEU A 313 -4.41 -1.46 -16.04
CA LEU A 313 -3.69 -0.19 -15.86
C LEU A 313 -3.84 0.75 -17.05
N SER A 314 -3.89 0.22 -18.26
CA SER A 314 -4.20 1.01 -19.45
C SER A 314 -5.61 1.62 -19.37
N VAL A 315 -6.61 0.89 -18.86
CA VAL A 315 -7.95 1.42 -18.58
C VAL A 315 -7.90 2.56 -17.56
N VAL A 316 -7.14 2.41 -16.47
CA VAL A 316 -6.94 3.47 -15.46
C VAL A 316 -6.39 4.74 -16.10
N ILE A 317 -5.35 4.60 -16.92
CA ILE A 317 -4.69 5.72 -17.59
C ILE A 317 -5.65 6.43 -18.56
N GLU A 318 -6.37 5.68 -19.39
CA GLU A 318 -7.31 6.26 -20.37
C GLU A 318 -8.52 6.90 -19.67
N ALA A 319 -9.12 6.27 -18.66
CA ALA A 319 -10.20 6.88 -17.89
C ALA A 319 -9.77 8.21 -17.26
N LEU A 320 -8.54 8.28 -16.72
CA LEU A 320 -7.98 9.51 -16.15
C LEU A 320 -7.75 10.58 -17.22
N LYS A 321 -7.25 10.21 -18.40
CA LYS A 321 -7.10 11.13 -19.54
C LYS A 321 -8.44 11.69 -20.00
N HIS A 322 -9.48 10.85 -20.06
CA HIS A 322 -10.83 11.28 -20.42
C HIS A 322 -11.38 12.29 -19.40
N LEU A 323 -11.28 12.00 -18.11
CA LEU A 323 -11.71 12.94 -17.07
C LEU A 323 -10.97 14.28 -17.18
N LYS A 324 -9.63 14.27 -17.37
CA LYS A 324 -8.85 15.50 -17.53
C LYS A 324 -9.31 16.34 -18.74
N ARG A 325 -9.61 15.70 -19.88
CA ARG A 325 -10.13 16.39 -21.07
C ARG A 325 -11.47 17.07 -20.79
N GLU A 326 -12.40 16.37 -20.17
CA GLU A 326 -13.72 16.91 -19.81
C GLU A 326 -13.62 18.10 -18.83
N LEU A 327 -12.64 18.07 -17.93
CA LEU A 327 -12.40 19.16 -16.97
C LEU A 327 -11.50 20.30 -17.51
N GLY A 328 -11.02 20.23 -18.75
CA GLY A 328 -10.09 21.21 -19.31
C GLY A 328 -8.72 21.22 -18.64
N ILE A 329 -8.31 20.12 -18.01
CA ILE A 329 -7.01 19.98 -17.35
C ILE A 329 -5.97 19.49 -18.36
N SER A 330 -4.81 20.14 -18.42
CA SER A 330 -3.73 19.74 -19.32
C SER A 330 -3.31 18.28 -19.11
N ILE A 331 -3.16 17.57 -20.23
CA ILE A 331 -2.62 16.21 -20.29
C ILE A 331 -1.13 16.36 -20.61
N SER A 332 -0.35 16.70 -19.59
CA SER A 332 1.12 16.74 -19.71
C SER A 332 1.72 15.41 -19.27
#